data_f7d661799429a9433a4685c642d30cbb
#
_entry.id   f7d661799429a9433a4685c642d30cbb
#
_cell.length_a   1.000
_cell.length_b   1.000
_cell.length_c   1.000
_cell.angle_alpha   90.00
_cell.angle_beta   90.00
_cell.angle_gamma   90.00
#
_symmetry.space_group_name_H-M   'P 1'
#
loop_
_entity.id
_entity.type
_entity.pdbx_description
1 polymer ?
#
loop_
_entity_poly.entity_id
_entity_poly.type
_entity_poly.pdbx_seq_one_letter_code
_entity_poly.pdbx_strand_id
1 'polypeptide(L)'
;NKNSIGIIIELAKWREIKAQEKDLPRGNIIRDDAIYELCSAQPKNKADLHNLRSFSRQRSLKKEFTEEILQAIKNGKSIKNEKLPKIKPLKRLPMGISSKVSILKILLDNVSEEYGVAQKLIANKSDLQELVLDDQADIKTLKGWRYKIFGKKAIDFKNGKISIKMKNNKVVLESEK
;
A
#
# COMPACT_ATOMS: atom_id res chain seq x y z
N ASN A 1 -2.47 16.42 -5.24
CA ASN A 1 -3.22 17.64 -4.90
C ASN A 1 -4.00 17.38 -3.59
N LYS A 2 -3.87 18.28 -2.59
CA LYS A 2 -4.50 18.10 -1.26
C LYS A 2 -6.02 18.01 -1.35
N ASN A 3 -6.63 18.76 -2.25
CA ASN A 3 -8.09 18.69 -2.47
C ASN A 3 -8.55 17.31 -2.93
N SER A 4 -7.72 16.58 -3.69
CA SER A 4 -8.06 15.23 -4.14
C SER A 4 -8.14 14.24 -2.98
N ILE A 5 -7.34 14.42 -1.93
CA ILE A 5 -7.35 13.54 -0.74
C ILE A 5 -8.66 13.65 -0.01
N GLY A 6 -9.15 14.89 0.24
CA GLY A 6 -10.44 15.12 0.88
C GLY A 6 -11.60 14.51 0.09
N ILE A 7 -11.58 14.66 -1.24
CA ILE A 7 -12.59 14.06 -2.13
C ILE A 7 -12.55 12.53 -2.05
N ILE A 8 -11.35 11.90 -2.08
CA ILE A 8 -11.22 10.45 -1.94
C ILE A 8 -11.81 9.96 -0.61
N ILE A 9 -11.53 10.66 0.49
CA ILE A 9 -12.03 10.30 1.83
C ILE A 9 -13.56 10.32 1.85
N GLU A 10 -14.18 11.39 1.38
CA GLU A 10 -15.64 11.52 1.41
C GLU A 10 -16.32 10.55 0.43
N LEU A 11 -15.78 10.32 -0.74
CA LEU A 11 -16.31 9.33 -1.68
C LEU A 11 -16.16 7.90 -1.16
N ALA A 12 -15.03 7.57 -0.53
CA ALA A 12 -14.82 6.25 0.06
C ALA A 12 -15.76 6.00 1.25
N LYS A 13 -15.96 7.02 2.10
CA LYS A 13 -16.91 6.99 3.21
C LYS A 13 -18.34 6.81 2.71
N TRP A 14 -18.77 7.62 1.75
CA TRP A 14 -20.08 7.50 1.12
C TRP A 14 -20.28 6.09 0.54
N ARG A 15 -19.32 5.57 -0.22
CA ARG A 15 -19.38 4.24 -0.81
C ARG A 15 -19.56 3.14 0.23
N GLU A 16 -18.83 3.22 1.34
CA GLU A 16 -18.93 2.24 2.43
C GLU A 16 -20.32 2.24 3.06
N ILE A 17 -20.88 3.43 3.33
CA ILE A 17 -22.24 3.57 3.87
C ILE A 17 -23.26 2.97 2.90
N LYS A 18 -23.18 3.28 1.60
CA LYS A 18 -24.09 2.72 0.59
C LYS A 18 -23.96 1.23 0.41
N ALA A 19 -22.77 0.69 0.53
CA ALA A 19 -22.54 -0.75 0.48
C ALA A 19 -23.23 -1.48 1.63
N GLN A 20 -23.16 -0.91 2.84
CA GLN A 20 -23.86 -1.42 4.03
C GLN A 20 -25.37 -1.28 3.91
N GLU A 21 -25.89 -0.11 3.49
CA GLU A 21 -27.34 0.13 3.32
C GLU A 21 -27.99 -0.83 2.31
N LYS A 22 -27.26 -1.20 1.27
CA LYS A 22 -27.76 -2.08 0.19
C LYS A 22 -27.34 -3.54 0.33
N ASP A 23 -26.58 -3.89 1.35
CA ASP A 23 -25.98 -5.23 1.54
C ASP A 23 -25.24 -5.72 0.29
N LEU A 24 -24.41 -4.85 -0.29
CA LEU A 24 -23.66 -5.12 -1.51
C LEU A 24 -22.15 -4.89 -1.29
N PRO A 25 -21.30 -5.65 -2.01
CA PRO A 25 -19.87 -5.35 -2.05
C PRO A 25 -19.60 -3.92 -2.56
N ARG A 26 -18.64 -3.20 -1.94
CA ARG A 26 -18.28 -1.81 -2.31
C ARG A 26 -18.04 -1.60 -3.81
N GLY A 27 -17.43 -2.58 -4.47
CA GLY A 27 -17.17 -2.54 -5.91
C GLY A 27 -18.43 -2.54 -6.77
N ASN A 28 -19.57 -3.03 -6.24
CA ASN A 28 -20.86 -3.00 -6.92
C ASN A 28 -21.55 -1.63 -6.78
N ILE A 29 -21.24 -0.87 -5.74
CA ILE A 29 -21.69 0.52 -5.60
C ILE A 29 -20.93 1.42 -6.56
N ILE A 30 -19.61 1.48 -6.42
CA ILE A 30 -18.70 2.20 -7.31
C ILE A 30 -17.28 1.62 -7.20
N ARG A 31 -16.61 1.45 -8.34
CA ARG A 31 -15.26 0.88 -8.41
C ARG A 31 -14.20 1.91 -8.02
N ASP A 32 -13.01 1.44 -7.65
CA ASP A 32 -11.90 2.32 -7.27
C ASP A 32 -11.45 3.22 -8.43
N ASP A 33 -11.44 2.70 -9.66
CA ASP A 33 -11.12 3.49 -10.86
C ASP A 33 -12.07 4.67 -11.06
N ALA A 34 -13.36 4.49 -10.77
CA ALA A 34 -14.35 5.56 -10.83
C ALA A 34 -14.13 6.62 -9.72
N ILE A 35 -13.70 6.24 -8.51
CA ILE A 35 -13.34 7.19 -7.46
C ILE A 35 -12.16 8.05 -7.93
N TYR A 36 -11.12 7.45 -8.52
CA TYR A 36 -9.98 8.20 -9.06
C TYR A 36 -10.37 9.15 -10.20
N GLU A 37 -11.27 8.71 -11.10
CA GLU A 37 -11.78 9.55 -12.18
C GLU A 37 -12.55 10.75 -11.62
N LEU A 38 -13.43 10.53 -10.64
CA LEU A 38 -14.18 11.60 -9.94
C LEU A 38 -13.25 12.60 -9.26
N CYS A 39 -12.19 12.12 -8.60
CA CYS A 39 -11.20 12.97 -7.95
C CYS A 39 -10.40 13.82 -8.93
N SER A 40 -10.13 13.27 -10.11
CA SER A 40 -9.37 13.97 -11.16
C SER A 40 -10.23 14.98 -11.89
N ALA A 41 -11.43 14.59 -12.30
CA ALA A 41 -12.36 15.42 -13.07
C ALA A 41 -13.11 16.44 -12.22
N GLN A 42 -13.38 16.13 -10.94
CA GLN A 42 -14.10 16.98 -10.01
C GLN A 42 -15.39 17.60 -10.57
N PRO A 43 -16.34 16.78 -11.06
CA PRO A 43 -17.55 17.26 -11.70
C PRO A 43 -18.33 18.20 -10.79
N LYS A 44 -18.91 19.26 -11.35
CA LYS A 44 -19.67 20.28 -10.61
C LYS A 44 -21.18 20.09 -10.72
N ASN A 45 -21.63 19.39 -11.74
CA ASN A 45 -23.04 19.17 -12.03
C ASN A 45 -23.27 17.77 -12.62
N LYS A 46 -24.54 17.42 -12.84
CA LYS A 46 -24.97 16.12 -13.38
C LYS A 46 -24.39 15.86 -14.78
N ALA A 47 -24.35 16.88 -15.64
CA ALA A 47 -23.85 16.73 -17.00
C ALA A 47 -22.36 16.37 -17.01
N ASP A 48 -21.53 17.08 -16.22
CA ASP A 48 -20.12 16.77 -16.07
C ASP A 48 -19.91 15.32 -15.59
N LEU A 49 -20.70 14.89 -14.61
CA LEU A 49 -20.62 13.56 -14.04
C LEU A 49 -20.99 12.47 -15.06
N HIS A 50 -22.04 12.69 -15.86
CA HIS A 50 -22.47 11.74 -16.88
C HIS A 50 -21.49 11.61 -18.05
N ASN A 51 -20.66 12.62 -18.30
CA ASN A 51 -19.62 12.59 -19.33
C ASN A 51 -18.39 11.75 -18.92
N LEU A 52 -18.28 11.34 -17.66
CA LEU A 52 -17.17 10.53 -17.21
C LEU A 52 -17.29 9.08 -17.72
N ARG A 53 -16.16 8.52 -18.15
CA ARG A 53 -16.09 7.17 -18.72
C ARG A 53 -16.64 6.09 -17.78
N SER A 54 -16.34 6.17 -16.50
CA SER A 54 -16.85 5.27 -15.49
C SER A 54 -18.36 5.35 -15.33
N PHE A 55 -18.97 6.49 -15.64
CA PHE A 55 -20.40 6.74 -15.53
C PHE A 55 -21.19 6.47 -16.81
N SER A 56 -20.59 6.51 -17.97
CA SER A 56 -21.26 6.22 -19.24
C SER A 56 -21.64 4.74 -19.39
N ARG A 57 -20.88 3.83 -18.80
CA ARG A 57 -21.03 2.38 -18.97
C ARG A 57 -22.02 1.68 -18.02
N GLN A 58 -22.35 2.26 -16.88
CA GLN A 58 -23.24 1.66 -15.86
C GLN A 58 -24.44 2.56 -15.58
N ARG A 59 -25.45 2.54 -16.45
CA ARG A 59 -26.55 3.50 -16.42
C ARG A 59 -27.52 3.41 -15.24
N SER A 60 -27.74 2.25 -14.62
CA SER A 60 -28.82 2.07 -13.63
C SER A 60 -28.48 2.54 -12.22
N LEU A 61 -27.36 2.10 -11.66
CA LEU A 61 -26.97 2.46 -10.29
C LEU A 61 -26.51 3.92 -10.15
N LYS A 62 -26.08 4.55 -11.25
CA LYS A 62 -25.43 5.85 -11.27
C LYS A 62 -26.38 7.03 -11.26
N LYS A 63 -27.58 6.89 -11.84
CA LYS A 63 -28.60 7.95 -11.75
C LYS A 63 -29.10 8.15 -10.34
N GLU A 64 -29.23 7.06 -9.58
CA GLU A 64 -29.70 7.07 -8.19
C GLU A 64 -28.73 7.86 -7.27
N PHE A 65 -27.42 7.72 -7.48
CA PHE A 65 -26.41 8.30 -6.57
C PHE A 65 -25.79 9.61 -7.04
N THR A 66 -26.28 10.19 -8.14
CA THR A 66 -25.70 11.38 -8.76
C THR A 66 -25.56 12.55 -7.77
N GLU A 67 -26.64 12.86 -7.02
CA GLU A 67 -26.65 13.98 -6.07
C GLU A 67 -25.72 13.72 -4.89
N GLU A 68 -25.73 12.50 -4.38
CA GLU A 68 -24.90 12.12 -3.24
C GLU A 68 -23.41 12.15 -3.57
N ILE A 69 -23.04 11.73 -4.77
CA ILE A 69 -21.66 11.79 -5.27
C ILE A 69 -21.20 13.25 -5.41
N LEU A 70 -22.03 14.12 -6.00
CA LEU A 70 -21.70 15.53 -6.13
C LEU A 70 -21.58 16.21 -4.76
N GLN A 71 -22.43 15.83 -3.80
CA GLN A 71 -22.34 16.31 -2.42
C GLN A 71 -21.07 15.82 -1.73
N ALA A 72 -20.70 14.55 -1.89
CA ALA A 72 -19.46 14.00 -1.35
C ALA A 72 -18.22 14.73 -1.90
N ILE A 73 -18.20 15.04 -3.20
CA ILE A 73 -17.14 15.83 -3.82
C ILE A 73 -17.07 17.24 -3.21
N LYS A 74 -18.21 17.91 -3.04
CA LYS A 74 -18.28 19.23 -2.41
C LYS A 74 -17.78 19.21 -0.97
N ASN A 75 -18.21 18.23 -0.19
CA ASN A 75 -17.77 18.02 1.20
C ASN A 75 -16.26 17.79 1.26
N GLY A 76 -15.74 16.92 0.38
CA GLY A 76 -14.30 16.62 0.31
C GLY A 76 -13.43 17.84 -0.02
N LYS A 77 -13.92 18.76 -0.87
CA LYS A 77 -13.26 20.05 -1.16
C LYS A 77 -13.21 20.99 0.04
N SER A 78 -14.19 20.91 0.92
CA SER A 78 -14.32 21.80 2.09
C SER A 78 -13.50 21.31 3.30
N ILE A 79 -12.91 20.12 3.27
CA ILE A 79 -12.08 19.62 4.36
C ILE A 79 -10.83 20.46 4.53
N LYS A 80 -10.65 21.06 5.72
CA LYS A 80 -9.44 21.84 6.03
C LYS A 80 -8.20 20.95 5.98
N ASN A 81 -7.10 21.48 5.44
CA ASN A 81 -5.84 20.76 5.27
C ASN A 81 -5.29 20.12 6.56
N GLU A 82 -5.56 20.71 7.71
CA GLU A 82 -5.14 20.22 9.02
C GLU A 82 -5.80 18.88 9.41
N LYS A 83 -7.00 18.61 8.86
CA LYS A 83 -7.75 17.37 9.09
C LYS A 83 -7.41 16.28 8.08
N LEU A 84 -6.61 16.57 7.05
CA LEU A 84 -6.22 15.59 6.06
C LEU A 84 -5.02 14.76 6.55
N PRO A 85 -4.99 13.46 6.25
CA PRO A 85 -3.85 12.62 6.60
C PRO A 85 -2.57 13.13 5.90
N LYS A 86 -1.47 13.19 6.66
CA LYS A 86 -0.15 13.50 6.10
C LYS A 86 0.33 12.30 5.29
N ILE A 87 0.20 12.38 3.96
CA ILE A 87 0.76 11.36 3.07
C ILE A 87 2.28 11.57 3.01
N LYS A 88 3.03 10.60 3.51
CA LYS A 88 4.49 10.60 3.32
C LYS A 88 4.78 10.46 1.82
N PRO A 89 5.56 11.36 1.21
CA PRO A 89 5.95 11.20 -0.18
C PRO A 89 6.69 9.88 -0.36
N LEU A 90 6.44 9.18 -1.46
CA LEU A 90 7.24 8.01 -1.83
C LEU A 90 8.71 8.44 -1.93
N LYS A 91 9.55 7.93 -1.04
CA LYS A 91 10.99 8.17 -1.11
C LYS A 91 11.49 7.62 -2.46
N ARG A 92 12.19 8.44 -3.24
CA ARG A 92 12.91 7.93 -4.40
C ARG A 92 14.00 7.00 -3.89
N LEU A 93 13.94 5.75 -4.30
CA LEU A 93 14.91 4.76 -3.87
C LEU A 93 16.24 5.02 -4.61
N PRO A 94 17.39 4.98 -3.90
CA PRO A 94 18.69 5.13 -4.53
C PRO A 94 18.94 4.06 -5.61
N MET A 95 19.79 4.39 -6.58
CA MET A 95 20.25 3.39 -7.56
C MET A 95 20.93 2.21 -6.84
N GLY A 96 20.76 1.00 -7.37
CA GLY A 96 21.36 -0.23 -6.81
C GLY A 96 20.62 -0.81 -5.61
N ILE A 97 19.52 -0.20 -5.13
CA ILE A 97 18.75 -0.75 -4.01
C ILE A 97 18.08 -2.08 -4.38
N SER A 98 17.69 -2.26 -5.64
CA SER A 98 16.99 -3.45 -6.11
C SER A 98 17.82 -4.74 -5.89
N SER A 99 19.11 -4.73 -6.19
CA SER A 99 19.99 -5.87 -5.97
C SER A 99 20.12 -6.21 -4.50
N LYS A 100 20.29 -5.19 -3.63
CA LYS A 100 20.38 -5.36 -2.18
C LYS A 100 19.08 -5.96 -1.62
N VAL A 101 17.93 -5.47 -2.05
CA VAL A 101 16.61 -6.02 -1.67
C VAL A 101 16.45 -7.45 -2.16
N SER A 102 16.93 -7.79 -3.37
CA SER A 102 16.85 -9.16 -3.89
C SER A 102 17.67 -10.14 -3.06
N ILE A 103 18.84 -9.74 -2.60
CA ILE A 103 19.67 -10.60 -1.73
C ILE A 103 18.98 -10.78 -0.35
N LEU A 104 18.43 -9.70 0.25
CA LEU A 104 17.68 -9.83 1.50
C LEU A 104 16.42 -10.67 1.32
N LYS A 105 15.83 -10.70 0.12
CA LYS A 105 14.70 -11.59 -0.18
C LYS A 105 15.12 -13.05 -0.17
N ILE A 106 16.29 -13.41 -0.72
CA ILE A 106 16.82 -14.79 -0.65
C ILE A 106 17.01 -15.20 0.82
N LEU A 107 17.55 -14.32 1.65
CA LEU A 107 17.67 -14.58 3.09
C LEU A 107 16.29 -14.77 3.74
N LEU A 108 15.29 -13.95 3.36
CA LEU A 108 13.93 -14.08 3.87
C LEU A 108 13.27 -15.40 3.45
N ASP A 109 13.48 -15.83 2.20
CA ASP A 109 12.99 -17.11 1.70
C ASP A 109 13.56 -18.28 2.53
N ASN A 110 14.88 -18.28 2.77
CA ASN A 110 15.54 -19.29 3.60
C ASN A 110 15.02 -19.32 5.04
N VAL A 111 14.87 -18.14 5.67
CA VAL A 111 14.32 -18.06 7.05
C VAL A 111 12.85 -18.49 7.09
N SER A 112 12.06 -18.16 6.07
CA SER A 112 10.66 -18.57 5.93
C SER A 112 10.54 -20.11 5.91
N GLU A 113 11.41 -20.78 5.18
CA GLU A 113 11.47 -22.24 5.13
C GLU A 113 11.96 -22.84 6.46
N GLU A 114 13.03 -22.28 7.06
CA GLU A 114 13.62 -22.74 8.32
C GLU A 114 12.59 -22.74 9.47
N TYR A 115 11.77 -21.67 9.55
CA TYR A 115 10.82 -21.48 10.65
C TYR A 115 9.37 -21.87 10.30
N GLY A 116 9.07 -22.25 9.06
CA GLY A 116 7.71 -22.56 8.61
C GLY A 116 6.75 -21.37 8.67
N VAL A 117 7.28 -20.14 8.55
CA VAL A 117 6.49 -18.89 8.65
C VAL A 117 6.42 -18.20 7.31
N ALA A 118 5.22 -17.88 6.83
CA ALA A 118 5.03 -17.20 5.56
C ALA A 118 5.80 -15.86 5.50
N GLN A 119 6.55 -15.62 4.42
CA GLN A 119 7.39 -14.43 4.20
C GLN A 119 6.67 -13.11 4.53
N LYS A 120 5.41 -12.96 4.07
CA LYS A 120 4.60 -11.76 4.29
C LYS A 120 4.35 -11.43 5.77
N LEU A 121 4.40 -12.44 6.63
CA LEU A 121 4.30 -12.24 8.08
C LEU A 121 5.61 -11.73 8.67
N ILE A 122 6.75 -12.10 8.11
CA ILE A 122 8.09 -11.70 8.58
C ILE A 122 8.41 -10.29 8.05
N ALA A 123 8.45 -10.14 6.72
CA ALA A 123 8.76 -8.89 6.02
C ALA A 123 8.02 -8.79 4.69
N ASN A 124 7.72 -7.58 4.25
CA ASN A 124 7.26 -7.28 2.90
C ASN A 124 8.33 -6.51 2.12
N LYS A 125 8.09 -6.24 0.83
CA LYS A 125 9.05 -5.53 -0.02
C LYS A 125 9.43 -4.15 0.54
N SER A 126 8.47 -3.41 1.09
CA SER A 126 8.72 -2.09 1.69
C SER A 126 9.60 -2.21 2.94
N ASP A 127 9.36 -3.22 3.79
CA ASP A 127 10.18 -3.48 4.97
C ASP A 127 11.64 -3.77 4.56
N LEU A 128 11.86 -4.58 3.51
CA LEU A 128 13.21 -4.86 2.99
C LEU A 128 13.89 -3.61 2.42
N GLN A 129 13.14 -2.75 1.72
CA GLN A 129 13.66 -1.50 1.19
C GLN A 129 14.10 -0.54 2.30
N GLU A 130 13.28 -0.35 3.33
CA GLU A 130 13.62 0.48 4.49
C GLU A 130 14.81 -0.12 5.25
N LEU A 131 14.86 -1.45 5.43
CA LEU A 131 15.98 -2.12 6.08
C LEU A 131 17.31 -1.97 5.31
N VAL A 132 17.28 -1.96 3.97
CA VAL A 132 18.48 -1.68 3.17
C VAL A 132 18.99 -0.25 3.42
N LEU A 133 18.09 0.70 3.63
CA LEU A 133 18.43 2.10 3.80
C LEU A 133 18.87 2.45 5.23
N ASP A 134 18.27 1.80 6.23
CA ASP A 134 18.47 2.13 7.64
C ASP A 134 18.33 0.87 8.52
N ASP A 135 19.39 0.55 9.24
CA ASP A 135 19.44 -0.58 10.20
C ASP A 135 18.57 -0.35 11.44
N GLN A 136 18.15 0.88 11.68
CA GLN A 136 17.29 1.29 12.79
C GLN A 136 15.89 1.73 12.33
N ALA A 137 15.50 1.38 11.09
CA ALA A 137 14.20 1.75 10.53
C ALA A 137 13.05 1.31 11.46
N ASP A 138 12.04 2.17 11.62
CA ASP A 138 10.85 1.86 12.40
C ASP A 138 9.89 0.95 11.63
N ILE A 139 10.30 -0.30 11.45
CA ILE A 139 9.57 -1.34 10.71
C ILE A 139 9.28 -2.55 11.60
N LYS A 140 8.20 -3.28 11.28
CA LYS A 140 7.82 -4.48 12.03
C LYS A 140 8.89 -5.57 12.04
N THR A 141 9.68 -5.65 10.97
CA THR A 141 10.76 -6.62 10.78
C THR A 141 11.87 -6.49 11.82
N LEU A 142 12.08 -5.30 12.36
CA LEU A 142 13.07 -5.01 13.40
C LEU A 142 12.47 -5.07 14.83
N LYS A 143 11.26 -5.63 15.01
CA LYS A 143 10.60 -5.70 16.31
C LYS A 143 10.21 -7.13 16.70
N GLY A 144 10.31 -7.41 17.98
CA GLY A 144 9.81 -8.64 18.60
C GLY A 144 10.37 -9.92 17.97
N TRP A 145 9.51 -10.90 17.70
CA TRP A 145 9.89 -12.20 17.16
C TRP A 145 10.49 -12.12 15.74
N ARG A 146 10.03 -11.14 14.92
CA ARG A 146 10.55 -10.93 13.56
C ARG A 146 12.02 -10.55 13.56
N TYR A 147 12.41 -9.71 14.51
CA TYR A 147 13.81 -9.37 14.71
C TYR A 147 14.65 -10.59 15.06
N LYS A 148 14.14 -11.45 15.96
CA LYS A 148 14.87 -12.65 16.41
C LYS A 148 15.14 -13.63 15.27
N ILE A 149 14.16 -13.90 14.41
CA ILE A 149 14.30 -14.91 13.34
C ILE A 149 14.92 -14.35 12.07
N PHE A 150 14.68 -13.07 11.74
CA PHE A 150 15.12 -12.49 10.46
C PHE A 150 15.86 -11.16 10.62
N GLY A 151 15.33 -10.18 11.35
CA GLY A 151 15.89 -8.82 11.39
C GLY A 151 17.36 -8.79 11.79
N LYS A 152 17.75 -9.54 12.83
CA LYS A 152 19.14 -9.67 13.27
C LYS A 152 20.02 -10.31 12.17
N LYS A 153 19.59 -11.43 11.58
CA LYS A 153 20.30 -12.09 10.48
C LYS A 153 20.50 -11.16 9.29
N ALA A 154 19.47 -10.35 8.95
CA ALA A 154 19.54 -9.40 7.85
C ALA A 154 20.54 -8.25 8.12
N ILE A 155 20.59 -7.73 9.33
CA ILE A 155 21.60 -6.72 9.75
C ILE A 155 23.00 -7.33 9.74
N ASP A 156 23.19 -8.52 10.31
CA ASP A 156 24.47 -9.22 10.35
C ASP A 156 24.98 -9.52 8.93
N PHE A 157 24.06 -9.90 8.02
CA PHE A 157 24.38 -10.09 6.60
C PHE A 157 24.81 -8.77 5.93
N LYS A 158 24.07 -7.68 6.12
CA LYS A 158 24.44 -6.36 5.60
C LYS A 158 25.83 -5.91 6.07
N ASN A 159 26.19 -6.24 7.29
CA ASN A 159 27.46 -5.87 7.92
C ASN A 159 28.59 -6.87 7.64
N GLY A 160 28.36 -7.87 6.76
CA GLY A 160 29.37 -8.85 6.37
C GLY A 160 29.74 -9.87 7.45
N LYS A 161 28.93 -9.99 8.55
CA LYS A 161 29.18 -10.97 9.60
C LYS A 161 28.71 -12.38 9.23
N ILE A 162 27.79 -12.46 8.28
CA ILE A 162 27.32 -13.74 7.73
C ILE A 162 27.29 -13.64 6.20
N SER A 163 27.48 -14.77 5.55
CA SER A 163 27.36 -14.92 4.09
C SER A 163 26.27 -15.92 3.73
N ILE A 164 25.75 -15.80 2.52
CA ILE A 164 24.79 -16.76 1.94
C ILE A 164 25.54 -17.56 0.88
N LYS A 165 25.52 -18.89 1.00
CA LYS A 165 26.17 -19.81 0.05
C LYS A 165 25.22 -20.93 -0.37
N MET A 166 25.49 -21.52 -1.53
CA MET A 166 24.82 -22.73 -1.98
C MET A 166 25.72 -23.94 -1.66
N LYS A 167 25.23 -24.89 -0.87
CA LYS A 167 25.94 -26.10 -0.49
C LYS A 167 25.01 -27.32 -0.61
N ASN A 168 25.40 -28.32 -1.39
CA ASN A 168 24.57 -29.50 -1.64
C ASN A 168 23.12 -29.16 -2.06
N ASN A 169 22.97 -28.23 -2.98
CA ASN A 169 21.69 -27.73 -3.49
C ASN A 169 20.77 -27.07 -2.43
N LYS A 170 21.36 -26.62 -1.31
CA LYS A 170 20.64 -25.88 -0.25
C LYS A 170 21.30 -24.54 0.02
N VAL A 171 20.48 -23.54 0.32
CA VAL A 171 20.95 -22.24 0.80
C VAL A 171 21.38 -22.39 2.24
N VAL A 172 22.62 -22.01 2.55
CA VAL A 172 23.17 -22.04 3.92
C VAL A 172 23.74 -20.69 4.28
N LEU A 173 23.64 -20.36 5.60
CA LEU A 173 24.24 -19.16 6.17
C LEU A 173 25.54 -19.56 6.87
N GLU A 174 26.64 -18.90 6.57
CA GLU A 174 27.93 -19.11 7.24
C GLU A 174 28.35 -17.82 7.95
N SER A 175 28.85 -17.95 9.17
CA SER A 175 29.46 -16.84 9.90
C SER A 175 30.83 -16.53 9.30
N GLU A 176 31.05 -15.26 8.95
CA GLU A 176 32.36 -14.77 8.57
C GLU A 176 33.15 -14.44 9.83
N LYS A 177 34.39 -14.87 9.90
CA LYS A 177 35.33 -14.63 11.03
C LYS A 177 35.98 -13.25 10.92
#